data_eccc3a21bcc989fe07dcdfc2c2119bef
#
_entry.id   eccc3a21bcc989fe07dcdfc2c2119bef
#
_cell.length_a   1.000
_cell.length_b   1.000
_cell.length_c   1.000
_cell.angle_alpha   90.00
_cell.angle_beta   90.00
_cell.angle_gamma   90.00
#
_symmetry.space_group_name_H-M   'P 1'
#
loop_
_entity.id
_entity.type
_entity.pdbx_description
1 polymer ?
#
loop_
_entity_poly.entity_id
_entity_poly.type
_entity_poly.pdbx_seq_one_letter_code
_entity_poly.pdbx_strand_id
1 'polypeptide(L)'
;MYNKFLNFEYLNTGVVIVFFLDYYNRMNKNALIHVENTENLLELAEYLSSSGWTLFSANETEEILKKQKIPVVHEENLVKSPNRINIDNSLMNRILSSRLYEEEEKYNFIKNDNQNTIQLVCINVTPELKNFEDIKGPPGSTKPLDFFISTIMRNSYENYENLLILTDPADYKEAIIQLKTDNISPDFRRYLAAKALNLSSAYDGAISDTLLLNTRLNKEFMNYLMYPFRKDINLKGGKNPQQKACFYKFPTETGVFSNHTKVQGQDLNYNNISDISYSWEIISMLYSTLKNQFSVKSTNSDGYDFTTQFTPLTGTVFTIAVKLKSILGATISTSVLDSFKKTYTYDKKNIKDATFACSAVIDECAAKQIVECDFSAVVAPDFTVEAKQILSEDKKIRLIPTAKVSITPFDIELINSGLLIQTRDTKLFNHWYIKTKNRPSQHKTDEMAFGMLLTSISRSYSATLIKDNSIVGISQAATSPVKAIEDVFYEAKKHSLRNNQNGTDSKLADILVCDTSIPFCEIIKDIIDSGVSAIIQTGGTETDEEFIKYCNEHDVVMVFTGITHISY
;
A
#
# COMPACT_ATOMS: atom_id res chain seq x y z
N MET A 1 35.93 23.85 18.15
CA MET A 1 36.05 25.20 17.58
C MET A 1 36.12 26.34 18.62
N TYR A 2 36.32 26.01 19.91
CA TYR A 2 36.40 26.99 21.01
C TYR A 2 37.81 27.55 21.28
N ASN A 3 38.85 27.07 20.59
CA ASN A 3 40.23 27.46 20.86
C ASN A 3 40.91 28.33 19.77
N LYS A 4 40.15 28.97 18.89
CA LYS A 4 40.72 29.91 17.91
C LYS A 4 40.41 31.39 18.18
N PHE A 5 39.75 31.70 19.30
CA PHE A 5 39.33 33.08 19.66
C PHE A 5 40.26 33.78 20.65
N LEU A 6 41.45 33.33 20.90
CA LEU A 6 42.35 33.92 21.90
C LEU A 6 43.62 34.55 21.33
N ASN A 7 43.56 35.19 20.16
CA ASN A 7 44.64 36.07 19.68
C ASN A 7 44.05 37.33 18.99
N PHE A 8 43.28 38.11 19.72
CA PHE A 8 43.13 39.53 19.38
C PHE A 8 43.60 40.38 20.56
N GLU A 9 44.61 41.18 20.25
CA GLU A 9 45.23 42.16 21.17
C GLU A 9 44.19 43.10 21.78
N TYR A 10 44.38 43.40 23.04
CA TYR A 10 43.68 44.40 23.85
C TYR A 10 43.40 45.70 23.12
N LEU A 11 42.19 45.91 22.60
CA LEU A 11 41.62 47.21 22.34
C LEU A 11 40.07 47.16 22.47
N ASN A 12 39.56 47.71 23.59
CA ASN A 12 38.15 48.06 23.84
C ASN A 12 37.11 46.91 23.74
N THR A 13 37.30 45.83 24.49
CA THR A 13 36.43 44.65 24.50
C THR A 13 34.98 44.90 24.96
N GLY A 14 34.69 45.98 25.67
CA GLY A 14 33.33 46.31 26.11
C GLY A 14 32.42 46.84 25.00
N VAL A 15 32.97 47.64 24.08
CA VAL A 15 32.17 48.30 23.02
C VAL A 15 31.87 47.32 21.88
N VAL A 16 32.79 46.44 21.52
CA VAL A 16 32.60 45.44 20.45
C VAL A 16 31.57 44.37 20.83
N ILE A 17 31.62 43.88 22.08
CA ILE A 17 30.64 42.89 22.58
C ILE A 17 29.24 43.50 22.69
N VAL A 18 29.11 44.74 23.13
CA VAL A 18 27.81 45.44 23.18
C VAL A 18 27.28 45.71 21.76
N PHE A 19 28.15 46.08 20.80
CA PHE A 19 27.73 46.25 19.40
C PHE A 19 27.31 44.92 18.76
N PHE A 20 27.99 43.79 19.04
CA PHE A 20 27.59 42.48 18.55
C PHE A 20 26.28 42.01 19.20
N LEU A 21 26.08 42.19 20.50
CA LEU A 21 24.85 41.86 21.19
C LEU A 21 23.68 42.75 20.73
N ASP A 22 23.90 44.03 20.53
CA ASP A 22 22.88 44.98 20.05
C ASP A 22 22.57 44.75 18.55
N TYR A 23 23.54 44.29 17.79
CA TYR A 23 23.38 43.87 16.38
C TYR A 23 22.60 42.55 16.24
N TYR A 24 22.90 41.55 17.07
CA TYR A 24 22.14 40.28 17.11
C TYR A 24 20.69 40.52 17.59
N ASN A 25 20.46 41.44 18.53
CA ASN A 25 19.13 41.82 18.99
C ASN A 25 18.34 42.67 17.98
N ARG A 26 18.98 43.23 16.96
CA ARG A 26 18.36 44.03 15.88
C ARG A 26 18.14 43.26 14.59
N MET A 27 18.55 41.98 14.50
CA MET A 27 18.21 41.18 13.35
C MET A 27 16.69 40.97 13.29
N ASN A 28 16.07 41.47 12.22
CA ASN A 28 14.66 41.18 11.96
C ASN A 28 14.46 39.66 11.90
N LYS A 29 13.61 39.16 12.78
CA LYS A 29 13.22 37.72 12.77
C LYS A 29 12.23 37.52 11.64
N ASN A 30 12.63 36.76 10.59
CA ASN A 30 11.82 36.55 9.40
C ASN A 30 11.49 35.07 9.24
N ALA A 31 10.23 34.78 8.94
CA ALA A 31 9.72 33.45 8.67
C ALA A 31 9.05 33.39 7.29
N LEU A 32 9.46 32.44 6.45
CA LEU A 32 8.76 32.11 5.21
C LEU A 32 7.80 30.94 5.48
N ILE A 33 6.51 31.13 5.22
CA ILE A 33 5.45 30.15 5.52
C ILE A 33 4.69 29.84 4.24
N HIS A 34 4.75 28.56 3.81
CA HIS A 34 4.03 28.07 2.66
C HIS A 34 3.56 26.64 2.93
N VAL A 35 2.28 26.44 3.27
CA VAL A 35 1.75 25.16 3.75
C VAL A 35 0.47 24.75 3.02
N GLU A 36 0.35 23.47 2.72
CA GLU A 36 -0.88 22.84 2.25
C GLU A 36 -1.69 22.28 3.43
N ASN A 37 -1.03 21.62 4.39
CA ASN A 37 -1.67 21.19 5.63
C ASN A 37 -1.62 22.32 6.67
N THR A 38 -2.79 22.86 7.00
CA THR A 38 -2.96 23.99 7.91
C THR A 38 -3.15 23.60 9.38
N GLU A 39 -3.01 22.33 9.71
CA GLU A 39 -3.09 21.84 11.10
C GLU A 39 -2.04 22.56 11.96
N ASN A 40 -2.45 23.06 13.13
CA ASN A 40 -1.61 23.82 14.07
C ASN A 40 -0.91 25.09 13.48
N LEU A 41 -1.21 25.48 12.23
CA LEU A 41 -0.60 26.67 11.58
C LEU A 41 -0.87 27.96 12.36
N LEU A 42 -2.12 28.16 12.79
CA LEU A 42 -2.52 29.39 13.45
C LEU A 42 -1.78 29.60 14.76
N GLU A 43 -1.62 28.54 15.58
CA GLU A 43 -0.87 28.60 16.83
C GLU A 43 0.60 29.03 16.60
N LEU A 44 1.24 28.47 15.56
CA LEU A 44 2.60 28.84 15.17
C LEU A 44 2.68 30.28 14.68
N ALA A 45 1.79 30.69 13.79
CA ALA A 45 1.82 32.02 13.18
C ALA A 45 1.48 33.14 14.19
N GLU A 46 0.53 32.93 15.10
CA GLU A 46 0.21 33.84 16.20
C GLU A 46 1.40 33.99 17.14
N TYR A 47 2.04 32.88 17.51
CA TYR A 47 3.23 32.95 18.36
C TYR A 47 4.35 33.75 17.68
N LEU A 48 4.68 33.44 16.42
CA LEU A 48 5.73 34.14 15.68
C LEU A 48 5.42 35.62 15.56
N SER A 49 4.22 35.99 15.13
CA SER A 49 3.80 37.39 14.98
C SER A 49 3.87 38.17 16.31
N SER A 50 3.35 37.57 17.39
CA SER A 50 3.40 38.22 18.73
C SER A 50 4.82 38.32 19.32
N SER A 51 5.74 37.49 18.86
CA SER A 51 7.16 37.48 19.25
C SER A 51 8.05 38.33 18.35
N GLY A 52 7.45 39.18 17.50
CA GLY A 52 8.17 40.16 16.68
C GLY A 52 8.75 39.60 15.36
N TRP A 53 8.29 38.46 14.91
CA TRP A 53 8.66 37.91 13.60
C TRP A 53 7.86 38.60 12.48
N THR A 54 8.52 38.86 11.36
CA THR A 54 7.87 39.20 10.10
C THR A 54 7.56 37.93 9.33
N LEU A 55 6.29 37.70 9.03
CA LEU A 55 5.84 36.50 8.30
C LEU A 55 5.72 36.84 6.82
N PHE A 56 6.38 36.04 5.98
CA PHE A 56 6.27 36.10 4.53
C PHE A 56 5.50 34.90 4.04
N SER A 57 4.54 35.11 3.12
CA SER A 57 3.71 34.05 2.58
C SER A 57 3.12 34.43 1.22
N ALA A 58 2.54 33.47 0.54
CA ALA A 58 1.80 33.67 -0.70
C ALA A 58 0.56 32.78 -0.79
N ASN A 59 -0.27 33.02 -1.78
CA ASN A 59 -1.41 32.23 -2.18
C ASN A 59 -2.36 31.90 -1.01
N GLU A 60 -2.82 30.65 -0.94
CA GLU A 60 -3.82 30.17 0.03
C GLU A 60 -3.36 30.35 1.49
N THR A 61 -2.08 30.13 1.77
CA THR A 61 -1.53 30.33 3.13
C THR A 61 -1.63 31.79 3.55
N GLU A 62 -1.30 32.73 2.68
CA GLU A 62 -1.42 34.16 2.94
C GLU A 62 -2.88 34.56 3.21
N GLU A 63 -3.83 34.07 2.41
CA GLU A 63 -5.26 34.33 2.60
C GLU A 63 -5.77 33.82 3.96
N ILE A 64 -5.35 32.62 4.38
CA ILE A 64 -5.71 32.03 5.67
C ILE A 64 -5.21 32.92 6.81
N LEU A 65 -3.96 33.33 6.77
CA LEU A 65 -3.37 34.19 7.81
C LEU A 65 -4.08 35.55 7.87
N LYS A 66 -4.34 36.19 6.73
CA LYS A 66 -5.08 37.46 6.65
C LYS A 66 -6.50 37.37 7.20
N LYS A 67 -7.24 36.28 6.91
CA LYS A 67 -8.59 36.04 7.46
C LYS A 67 -8.58 35.99 8.99
N GLN A 68 -7.51 35.51 9.59
CA GLN A 68 -7.32 35.45 11.05
C GLN A 68 -6.68 36.75 11.63
N LYS A 69 -6.52 37.79 10.80
CA LYS A 69 -5.91 39.07 11.18
C LYS A 69 -4.45 38.96 11.67
N ILE A 70 -3.74 37.92 11.24
CA ILE A 70 -2.31 37.77 11.50
C ILE A 70 -1.56 38.62 10.46
N PRO A 71 -0.67 39.55 10.87
CA PRO A 71 0.12 40.35 9.95
C PRO A 71 1.01 39.45 9.08
N VAL A 72 0.90 39.58 7.76
CA VAL A 72 1.71 38.83 6.79
C VAL A 72 2.08 39.73 5.62
N VAL A 73 3.30 39.59 5.15
CA VAL A 73 3.86 40.29 3.99
C VAL A 73 3.88 39.34 2.80
N HIS A 74 3.50 39.81 1.63
CA HIS A 74 3.53 38.97 0.44
C HIS A 74 4.98 38.61 0.08
N GLU A 75 5.23 37.34 -0.27
CA GLU A 75 6.59 36.82 -0.52
C GLU A 75 7.32 37.52 -1.67
N GLU A 76 6.60 38.11 -2.65
CA GLU A 76 7.22 38.90 -3.73
C GLU A 76 8.08 40.08 -3.18
N ASN A 77 7.82 40.52 -1.97
CA ASN A 77 8.66 41.52 -1.32
C ASN A 77 10.04 40.99 -0.91
N LEU A 78 10.24 39.67 -0.93
CA LEU A 78 11.54 39.02 -0.78
C LEU A 78 12.29 38.90 -2.11
N VAL A 79 11.63 39.05 -3.25
CA VAL A 79 12.13 38.72 -4.59
C VAL A 79 12.12 39.96 -5.47
N LYS A 80 13.25 40.30 -6.09
CA LYS A 80 13.37 41.48 -6.98
C LYS A 80 12.82 41.27 -8.40
N SER A 81 12.39 40.02 -8.76
CA SER A 81 11.91 39.68 -10.10
C SER A 81 10.56 38.97 -10.07
N PRO A 82 9.54 39.42 -10.81
CA PRO A 82 8.21 38.83 -10.81
C PRO A 82 8.09 37.50 -11.60
N ASN A 83 9.15 37.04 -12.22
CA ASN A 83 9.12 35.81 -13.02
C ASN A 83 9.54 34.58 -12.19
N ARG A 84 8.56 33.81 -11.72
CA ARG A 84 8.73 32.55 -10.98
C ARG A 84 9.59 31.47 -11.69
N ILE A 85 9.94 31.67 -12.96
CA ILE A 85 10.74 30.71 -13.75
C ILE A 85 12.24 30.84 -13.45
N ASN A 86 12.70 31.97 -12.95
CA ASN A 86 14.08 32.13 -12.49
C ASN A 86 14.10 31.96 -10.96
N ILE A 87 14.69 30.86 -10.50
CA ILE A 87 15.08 30.71 -9.08
C ILE A 87 15.87 31.97 -8.74
N ASP A 88 15.21 32.90 -8.05
CA ASP A 88 15.85 34.17 -7.73
C ASP A 88 16.97 33.90 -6.72
N ASN A 89 18.20 34.08 -7.17
CA ASN A 89 19.38 33.97 -6.33
C ASN A 89 19.23 34.81 -5.03
N SER A 90 18.40 35.85 -5.03
CA SER A 90 18.20 36.70 -3.86
C SER A 90 17.52 35.96 -2.71
N LEU A 91 16.48 35.14 -2.97
CA LEU A 91 15.81 34.35 -1.94
C LEU A 91 16.74 33.22 -1.43
N MET A 92 17.42 32.54 -2.34
CA MET A 92 18.39 31.49 -1.96
C MET A 92 19.53 32.07 -1.13
N ASN A 93 20.04 33.23 -1.50
CA ASN A 93 21.05 33.93 -0.71
C ASN A 93 20.54 34.33 0.69
N ARG A 94 19.26 34.67 0.84
CA ARG A 94 18.65 34.98 2.16
C ARG A 94 18.53 33.74 3.05
N ILE A 95 18.26 32.59 2.43
CA ILE A 95 18.18 31.28 3.11
C ILE A 95 19.59 30.79 3.47
N LEU A 96 20.56 30.95 2.59
CA LEU A 96 21.93 30.45 2.74
C LEU A 96 22.90 31.46 3.33
N SER A 97 22.49 32.71 3.57
CA SER A 97 23.37 33.83 3.90
C SER A 97 24.36 33.58 5.04
N SER A 98 23.95 32.82 6.05
CA SER A 98 24.80 32.48 7.20
C SER A 98 25.90 31.47 6.88
N ARG A 99 25.82 30.76 5.75
CA ARG A 99 26.78 29.73 5.35
C ARG A 99 27.73 30.18 4.22
N LEU A 100 27.26 31.07 3.34
CA LEU A 100 27.97 31.43 2.11
C LEU A 100 29.06 32.48 2.32
N TYR A 101 29.05 33.22 3.42
CA TYR A 101 29.94 34.34 3.64
C TYR A 101 30.80 34.18 4.88
N GLU A 102 32.08 34.56 4.82
CA GLU A 102 32.89 34.81 6.00
C GLU A 102 32.32 35.99 6.77
N GLU A 103 32.64 36.15 8.07
CA GLU A 103 32.00 37.10 8.97
C GLU A 103 32.02 38.55 8.45
N GLU A 104 33.09 38.97 7.81
CA GLU A 104 33.26 40.31 7.26
C GLU A 104 32.43 40.54 5.99
N GLU A 105 32.26 39.50 5.15
CA GLU A 105 31.42 39.54 3.96
C GLU A 105 29.93 39.48 4.33
N LYS A 106 29.56 38.71 5.36
CA LYS A 106 28.20 38.71 5.93
C LYS A 106 27.80 40.11 6.38
N TYR A 107 28.69 40.80 7.11
CA TYR A 107 28.43 42.14 7.59
C TYR A 107 28.18 43.13 6.44
N ASN A 108 29.02 43.08 5.41
CA ASN A 108 28.92 43.91 4.22
C ASN A 108 27.68 43.58 3.37
N PHE A 109 27.32 42.31 3.22
CA PHE A 109 26.14 41.88 2.51
C PHE A 109 24.85 42.34 3.20
N ILE A 110 24.75 42.17 4.52
CA ILE A 110 23.58 42.58 5.31
C ILE A 110 23.48 44.12 5.36
N LYS A 111 24.60 44.82 5.47
CA LYS A 111 24.65 46.28 5.56
C LYS A 111 24.34 46.97 4.21
N ASN A 112 24.80 46.41 3.10
CA ASN A 112 24.67 47.08 1.81
C ASN A 112 23.35 46.79 1.09
N ASP A 113 22.65 45.69 1.40
CA ASP A 113 21.48 45.25 0.63
C ASP A 113 20.14 45.45 1.36
N ASN A 114 20.14 45.95 2.63
CA ASN A 114 18.91 46.00 3.45
C ASN A 114 18.11 44.70 3.44
N GLN A 115 18.80 43.56 3.26
CA GLN A 115 18.16 42.30 2.99
C GLN A 115 17.79 41.57 4.26
N ASN A 116 16.53 41.22 4.37
CA ASN A 116 16.01 40.42 5.46
C ASN A 116 16.44 38.96 5.30
N THR A 117 17.38 38.49 6.10
CA THR A 117 17.72 37.04 6.15
C THR A 117 16.54 36.26 6.70
N ILE A 118 16.38 34.98 6.28
CA ILE A 118 15.31 34.09 6.75
C ILE A 118 15.87 33.16 7.82
N GLN A 119 15.26 33.14 9.00
CA GLN A 119 15.66 32.29 10.13
C GLN A 119 14.71 31.12 10.35
N LEU A 120 13.50 31.16 9.77
CA LEU A 120 12.54 30.07 9.83
C LEU A 120 11.88 29.86 8.47
N VAL A 121 11.85 28.62 8.03
CA VAL A 121 11.11 28.16 6.84
C VAL A 121 10.09 27.13 7.29
N CYS A 122 8.81 27.39 7.05
CA CYS A 122 7.72 26.48 7.32
C CYS A 122 7.06 26.08 6.00
N ILE A 123 7.39 24.89 5.50
CA ILE A 123 6.89 24.40 4.22
C ILE A 123 6.44 22.95 4.41
N ASN A 124 5.17 22.69 4.19
CA ASN A 124 4.67 21.33 4.06
C ASN A 124 3.94 21.17 2.72
N VAL A 125 4.28 20.13 2.03
CA VAL A 125 3.64 19.73 0.76
C VAL A 125 3.24 18.29 0.86
N THR A 126 2.15 17.95 0.21
CA THR A 126 1.72 16.57 0.10
C THR A 126 2.26 16.01 -1.23
N PRO A 127 3.10 14.97 -1.22
CA PRO A 127 3.60 14.35 -2.44
C PRO A 127 2.51 13.51 -3.15
N GLU A 128 1.27 14.01 -3.19
CA GLU A 128 0.13 13.36 -3.83
C GLU A 128 -0.06 13.96 -5.22
N LEU A 129 0.45 13.25 -6.22
CA LEU A 129 0.16 13.55 -7.62
C LEU A 129 -1.11 12.79 -8.02
N LYS A 130 -2.24 13.49 -8.09
CA LYS A 130 -3.53 12.87 -8.38
C LYS A 130 -3.66 12.38 -9.82
N ASN A 131 -3.00 13.04 -10.79
CA ASN A 131 -3.02 12.66 -12.20
C ASN A 131 -1.75 13.12 -12.93
N PHE A 132 -1.39 12.40 -14.00
CA PHE A 132 -0.31 12.81 -14.90
C PHE A 132 -0.58 14.16 -15.61
N GLU A 133 -1.84 14.51 -15.78
CA GLU A 133 -2.24 15.81 -16.35
C GLU A 133 -1.85 16.97 -15.42
N ASP A 134 -1.73 16.72 -14.11
CA ASP A 134 -1.21 17.69 -13.15
C ASP A 134 0.28 18.00 -13.39
N ILE A 135 1.04 17.07 -13.98
CA ILE A 135 2.43 17.27 -14.41
C ILE A 135 2.51 17.93 -15.78
N LYS A 136 1.55 17.60 -16.66
CA LYS A 136 1.51 18.05 -18.05
C LYS A 136 0.71 19.33 -18.27
N GLY A 137 0.29 20.04 -17.28
CA GLY A 137 -0.56 21.20 -17.48
C GLY A 137 -0.31 21.88 -18.83
N PRO A 138 -1.34 22.28 -19.61
CA PRO A 138 -1.15 22.93 -20.89
C PRO A 138 -0.23 24.15 -20.70
N PRO A 139 0.51 24.60 -21.74
CA PRO A 139 1.31 25.81 -21.66
C PRO A 139 0.45 26.95 -21.10
N GLY A 140 0.70 27.39 -19.86
CA GLY A 140 -0.10 28.39 -19.15
C GLY A 140 -1.06 27.83 -18.08
N SER A 141 -1.11 26.53 -17.80
CA SER A 141 -1.87 25.98 -16.68
C SER A 141 -1.14 26.20 -15.34
N THR A 142 -1.91 26.53 -14.34
CA THR A 142 -1.49 27.18 -13.10
C THR A 142 -0.97 26.29 -11.98
N LYS A 143 -0.67 25.04 -12.22
CA LYS A 143 0.02 24.17 -11.26
C LYS A 143 1.17 23.42 -11.93
N PRO A 144 2.27 24.11 -12.30
CA PRO A 144 3.51 23.40 -12.54
C PRO A 144 3.91 22.76 -11.21
N LEU A 145 4.49 21.56 -11.28
CA LEU A 145 5.32 21.00 -10.22
C LEU A 145 6.13 22.13 -9.60
N ASP A 146 5.90 22.41 -8.32
CA ASP A 146 6.55 23.54 -7.69
C ASP A 146 8.00 23.18 -7.34
N PHE A 147 8.87 23.20 -8.37
CA PHE A 147 10.33 23.06 -8.20
C PHE A 147 10.90 24.07 -7.19
N PHE A 148 10.19 25.17 -6.97
CA PHE A 148 10.56 26.20 -6.03
C PHE A 148 10.52 25.65 -4.59
N ILE A 149 9.47 24.92 -4.21
CA ILE A 149 9.32 24.33 -2.88
C ILE A 149 10.43 23.32 -2.60
N SER A 150 10.70 22.41 -3.55
CA SER A 150 11.77 21.43 -3.41
C SER A 150 13.15 22.10 -3.29
N THR A 151 13.37 23.17 -4.04
CA THR A 151 14.61 23.95 -3.98
C THR A 151 14.75 24.68 -2.64
N ILE A 152 13.70 25.31 -2.13
CA ILE A 152 13.71 25.96 -0.81
C ILE A 152 14.02 24.94 0.28
N MET A 153 13.36 23.79 0.29
CA MET A 153 13.61 22.73 1.27
C MET A 153 15.07 22.29 1.25
N ARG A 154 15.66 22.07 0.06
CA ARG A 154 17.06 21.65 -0.09
C ARG A 154 18.04 22.71 0.42
N ASN A 155 17.85 23.97 0.06
CA ASN A 155 18.71 25.06 0.56
C ASN A 155 18.53 25.28 2.07
N SER A 156 17.32 25.09 2.58
CA SER A 156 17.03 25.24 4.02
C SER A 156 17.71 24.15 4.85
N TYR A 157 17.70 22.89 4.39
CA TYR A 157 18.39 21.83 5.13
C TYR A 157 19.92 22.03 5.11
N GLU A 158 20.48 22.56 4.05
CA GLU A 158 21.92 22.85 4.00
C GLU A 158 22.36 23.88 5.05
N ASN A 159 21.46 24.79 5.44
CA ASN A 159 21.71 25.82 6.44
C ASN A 159 21.05 25.51 7.80
N TYR A 160 20.77 24.24 8.12
CA TYR A 160 20.00 23.84 9.31
C TYR A 160 20.62 24.29 10.63
N GLU A 161 21.92 24.57 10.69
CA GLU A 161 22.58 25.05 11.90
C GLU A 161 22.10 26.46 12.28
N ASN A 162 21.72 27.29 11.31
CA ASN A 162 21.32 28.68 11.48
C ASN A 162 19.83 28.94 11.18
N LEU A 163 19.18 28.03 10.45
CA LEU A 163 17.80 28.16 10.02
C LEU A 163 16.95 27.03 10.63
N LEU A 164 15.76 27.35 11.08
CA LEU A 164 14.78 26.36 11.53
C LEU A 164 13.87 25.99 10.37
N ILE A 165 13.86 24.72 9.95
CA ILE A 165 12.97 24.22 8.90
C ILE A 165 11.87 23.33 9.48
N LEU A 166 10.62 23.69 9.25
CA LEU A 166 9.42 23.00 9.71
C LEU A 166 8.66 22.43 8.50
N THR A 167 8.48 21.12 8.45
CA THR A 167 7.79 20.44 7.34
C THR A 167 6.62 19.58 7.80
N ASP A 168 6.37 19.53 9.11
CA ASP A 168 5.33 18.68 9.69
C ASP A 168 4.62 19.45 10.81
N PRO A 169 3.28 19.64 10.76
CA PRO A 169 2.50 20.29 11.81
C PRO A 169 2.68 19.69 13.21
N ALA A 170 3.05 18.43 13.31
CA ALA A 170 3.31 17.76 14.60
C ALA A 170 4.50 18.37 15.37
N ASP A 171 5.44 19.01 14.66
CA ASP A 171 6.64 19.60 15.25
C ASP A 171 6.43 21.07 15.69
N TYR A 172 5.34 21.74 15.30
CA TYR A 172 5.14 23.16 15.56
C TYR A 172 5.11 23.51 17.05
N LYS A 173 4.47 22.68 17.88
CA LYS A 173 4.40 22.89 19.32
C LYS A 173 5.78 22.84 19.98
N GLU A 174 6.59 21.85 19.62
CA GLU A 174 7.96 21.73 20.13
C GLU A 174 8.83 22.90 19.65
N ALA A 175 8.69 23.30 18.39
CA ALA A 175 9.36 24.48 17.85
C ALA A 175 9.02 25.75 18.63
N ILE A 176 7.74 25.99 18.97
CA ILE A 176 7.29 27.11 19.79
C ILE A 176 7.94 27.06 21.18
N ILE A 177 8.00 25.89 21.82
CA ILE A 177 8.61 25.73 23.14
C ILE A 177 10.09 26.12 23.11
N GLN A 178 10.83 25.63 22.13
CA GLN A 178 12.27 25.90 22.00
C GLN A 178 12.53 27.35 21.57
N LEU A 179 11.71 27.94 20.72
CA LEU A 179 11.79 29.36 20.36
C LEU A 179 11.52 30.30 21.55
N LYS A 180 10.62 29.94 22.49
CA LYS A 180 10.35 30.69 23.71
C LYS A 180 11.56 30.78 24.65
N THR A 181 12.38 29.74 24.65
CA THR A 181 13.60 29.70 25.49
C THR A 181 14.82 30.30 24.80
N ASP A 182 14.68 30.74 23.55
CA ASP A 182 15.76 31.23 22.66
C ASP A 182 16.94 30.23 22.57
N ASN A 183 16.65 28.94 22.77
CA ASN A 183 17.63 27.85 22.80
C ASN A 183 17.10 26.65 22.02
N ILE A 184 17.31 26.68 20.72
CA ILE A 184 16.92 25.55 19.84
C ILE A 184 18.06 24.53 19.87
N SER A 185 17.76 23.32 20.34
CA SER A 185 18.76 22.28 20.45
C SER A 185 19.32 21.85 19.09
N PRO A 186 20.64 21.62 18.98
CA PRO A 186 21.26 21.16 17.72
C PRO A 186 20.67 19.85 17.22
N ASP A 187 20.26 18.96 18.11
CA ASP A 187 19.63 17.69 17.74
C ASP A 187 18.22 17.89 17.15
N PHE A 188 17.45 18.86 17.68
CA PHE A 188 16.15 19.18 17.10
C PHE A 188 16.30 19.82 15.72
N ARG A 189 17.26 20.74 15.52
CA ARG A 189 17.56 21.28 14.19
C ARG A 189 17.94 20.18 13.19
N ARG A 190 18.82 19.26 13.59
CA ARG A 190 19.24 18.12 12.75
C ARG A 190 18.06 17.20 12.43
N TYR A 191 17.19 16.92 13.40
CA TYR A 191 15.98 16.13 13.21
C TYR A 191 15.04 16.78 12.18
N LEU A 192 14.77 18.08 12.30
CA LEU A 192 13.91 18.81 11.37
C LEU A 192 14.51 18.87 9.95
N ALA A 193 15.83 19.08 9.83
CA ALA A 193 16.53 19.07 8.56
C ALA A 193 16.43 17.69 7.87
N ALA A 194 16.58 16.61 8.63
CA ALA A 194 16.40 15.24 8.12
C ALA A 194 14.97 15.00 7.64
N LYS A 195 13.95 15.52 8.35
CA LYS A 195 12.53 15.45 7.91
C LYS A 195 12.31 16.20 6.60
N ALA A 196 12.88 17.39 6.46
CA ALA A 196 12.75 18.20 5.25
C ALA A 196 13.38 17.49 4.03
N LEU A 197 14.56 16.90 4.20
CA LEU A 197 15.22 16.13 3.13
C LEU A 197 14.44 14.87 2.78
N ASN A 198 13.87 14.18 3.77
CA ASN A 198 13.03 13.01 3.57
C ASN A 198 11.76 13.37 2.76
N LEU A 199 11.09 14.49 3.11
CA LEU A 199 9.92 14.97 2.38
C LEU A 199 10.27 15.36 0.93
N SER A 200 11.39 16.07 0.71
CA SER A 200 11.86 16.43 -0.63
C SER A 200 12.14 15.18 -1.48
N SER A 201 12.78 14.17 -0.90
CA SER A 201 13.04 12.90 -1.60
C SER A 201 11.77 12.14 -1.96
N ALA A 202 10.77 12.12 -1.05
CA ALA A 202 9.48 11.50 -1.31
C ALA A 202 8.71 12.23 -2.42
N TYR A 203 8.81 13.55 -2.47
CA TYR A 203 8.19 14.39 -3.49
C TYR A 203 8.81 14.11 -4.88
N ASP A 204 10.14 14.13 -4.99
CA ASP A 204 10.85 13.81 -6.24
C ASP A 204 10.57 12.36 -6.69
N GLY A 205 10.48 11.41 -5.75
CA GLY A 205 10.12 10.02 -6.00
C GLY A 205 8.72 9.87 -6.59
N ALA A 206 7.72 10.58 -6.03
CA ALA A 206 6.35 10.55 -6.54
C ALA A 206 6.24 11.11 -7.98
N ILE A 207 7.01 12.15 -8.27
CA ILE A 207 7.12 12.70 -9.63
C ILE A 207 7.73 11.67 -10.59
N SER A 208 8.83 11.07 -10.20
CA SER A 208 9.53 10.05 -11.00
C SER A 208 8.61 8.88 -11.33
N ASP A 209 7.90 8.33 -10.33
CA ASP A 209 6.97 7.23 -10.51
C ASP A 209 5.83 7.60 -11.48
N THR A 210 5.28 8.81 -11.33
CA THR A 210 4.22 9.28 -12.22
C THR A 210 4.69 9.41 -13.66
N LEU A 211 5.91 9.90 -13.89
CA LEU A 211 6.51 9.98 -15.23
C LEU A 211 6.74 8.58 -15.82
N LEU A 212 7.22 7.63 -15.02
CA LEU A 212 7.48 6.26 -15.45
C LEU A 212 6.20 5.52 -15.83
N LEU A 213 5.14 5.63 -15.04
CA LEU A 213 3.84 5.02 -15.33
C LEU A 213 3.25 5.47 -16.66
N ASN A 214 3.62 6.66 -17.13
CA ASN A 214 3.11 7.26 -18.36
C ASN A 214 4.08 7.16 -19.55
N THR A 215 5.23 6.50 -19.40
CA THR A 215 6.12 6.22 -20.52
C THR A 215 5.74 4.93 -21.24
N ARG A 216 5.93 4.90 -22.57
CA ARG A 216 5.82 3.69 -23.38
C ARG A 216 7.13 2.88 -23.42
N LEU A 217 8.18 3.37 -22.78
CA LEU A 217 9.46 2.69 -22.70
C LEU A 217 9.37 1.66 -21.56
N ASN A 218 9.21 0.40 -21.94
CA ASN A 218 9.16 -0.72 -21.00
C ASN A 218 10.56 -1.05 -20.49
N LYS A 219 11.01 -0.32 -19.46
CA LYS A 219 12.20 -0.70 -18.67
C LYS A 219 11.69 -1.28 -17.35
N GLU A 220 11.80 -2.58 -17.22
CA GLU A 220 11.23 -3.31 -16.09
C GLU A 220 11.81 -2.87 -14.75
N PHE A 221 13.13 -2.55 -14.69
CA PHE A 221 13.79 -2.16 -13.44
C PHE A 221 14.69 -0.94 -13.63
N MET A 222 14.53 0.04 -12.77
CA MET A 222 15.36 1.24 -12.73
C MET A 222 16.63 1.01 -11.91
N ASN A 223 17.70 1.77 -12.21
CA ASN A 223 18.95 1.68 -11.44
C ASN A 223 18.80 2.10 -9.98
N TYR A 224 17.88 3.00 -9.69
CA TYR A 224 17.52 3.45 -8.35
C TYR A 224 16.01 3.26 -8.15
N LEU A 225 15.66 2.61 -7.06
CA LEU A 225 14.28 2.35 -6.69
C LEU A 225 13.86 3.33 -5.59
N MET A 226 12.80 4.09 -5.85
CA MET A 226 12.20 5.01 -4.89
C MET A 226 10.75 4.64 -4.68
N TYR A 227 10.36 4.43 -3.44
CA TYR A 227 8.96 4.28 -3.04
C TYR A 227 8.61 5.37 -2.04
N PRO A 228 7.87 6.39 -2.46
CA PRO A 228 7.54 7.55 -1.62
C PRO A 228 6.40 7.23 -0.62
N PHE A 229 6.61 6.25 0.23
CA PHE A 229 5.63 5.88 1.25
C PHE A 229 5.44 7.00 2.28
N ARG A 230 4.19 7.38 2.52
CA ARG A 230 3.80 8.30 3.58
C ARG A 230 3.27 7.54 4.79
N LYS A 231 3.77 7.87 5.99
CA LYS A 231 3.21 7.36 7.24
C LYS A 231 1.77 7.83 7.39
N ASP A 232 0.87 6.89 7.61
CA ASP A 232 -0.54 7.14 7.70
C ASP A 232 -1.04 7.04 9.14
N ILE A 233 -0.94 5.87 9.76
CA ILE A 233 -1.37 5.66 11.14
C ILE A 233 -0.35 4.86 11.95
N ASN A 234 -0.30 5.15 13.26
CA ASN A 234 0.34 4.27 14.23
C ASN A 234 -0.63 3.12 14.53
N LEU A 235 -0.13 1.89 14.50
CA LEU A 235 -0.93 0.70 14.75
C LEU A 235 -0.86 0.33 16.24
N LYS A 236 -1.92 -0.28 16.76
CA LYS A 236 -2.02 -0.72 18.15
C LYS A 236 -0.97 -1.79 18.52
N GLY A 237 -0.36 -2.46 17.54
CA GLY A 237 0.69 -3.47 17.71
C GLY A 237 1.14 -4.01 16.36
N GLY A 238 2.28 -4.73 16.33
CA GLY A 238 2.79 -5.45 15.17
C GLY A 238 2.11 -6.81 14.97
N LYS A 239 2.82 -7.73 14.30
CA LYS A 239 2.40 -9.14 14.18
C LYS A 239 2.17 -9.75 15.58
N ASN A 240 2.98 -9.34 16.53
CA ASN A 240 2.88 -9.72 17.93
C ASN A 240 2.60 -8.48 18.81
N PRO A 241 1.87 -8.62 19.93
CA PRO A 241 1.43 -7.49 20.75
C PRO A 241 2.56 -6.60 21.29
N GLN A 242 3.75 -7.15 21.53
CA GLN A 242 4.91 -6.42 22.05
C GLN A 242 5.63 -5.56 20.99
N GLN A 243 5.32 -5.71 19.71
CA GLN A 243 5.96 -4.99 18.63
C GLN A 243 5.27 -3.65 18.39
N LYS A 244 6.05 -2.57 18.22
CA LYS A 244 5.53 -1.29 17.70
C LYS A 244 5.39 -1.40 16.19
N ALA A 245 4.32 -0.83 15.65
CA ALA A 245 4.06 -0.84 14.22
C ALA A 245 3.37 0.44 13.76
N CYS A 246 3.52 0.75 12.48
CA CYS A 246 2.79 1.79 11.78
C CYS A 246 2.48 1.33 10.35
N PHE A 247 1.49 1.95 9.75
CA PHE A 247 1.15 1.74 8.36
C PHE A 247 1.64 2.93 7.54
N TYR A 248 2.31 2.62 6.44
CA TYR A 248 2.69 3.59 5.41
C TYR A 248 1.91 3.26 4.16
N LYS A 249 1.34 4.27 3.52
CA LYS A 249 0.62 4.11 2.25
C LYS A 249 1.38 4.74 1.09
N PHE A 250 1.09 4.28 -0.12
CA PHE A 250 1.53 4.96 -1.32
C PHE A 250 0.83 6.33 -1.44
N PRO A 251 1.49 7.33 -2.00
CA PRO A 251 0.88 8.65 -2.23
C PRO A 251 -0.22 8.60 -3.30
N THR A 252 -0.20 7.59 -4.19
CA THR A 252 -1.24 7.38 -5.20
C THR A 252 -2.48 6.74 -4.55
N GLU A 253 -3.67 7.21 -4.95
CA GLU A 253 -4.95 6.67 -4.46
C GLU A 253 -5.26 5.28 -5.03
N THR A 254 -4.43 4.29 -4.72
CA THR A 254 -4.60 2.90 -5.15
C THR A 254 -4.65 1.95 -3.96
N GLY A 255 -5.47 0.92 -4.06
CA GLY A 255 -5.60 -0.12 -3.04
C GLY A 255 -6.75 0.09 -2.04
N VAL A 256 -6.94 -0.91 -1.19
CA VAL A 256 -8.06 -1.02 -0.24
C VAL A 256 -8.08 0.11 0.79
N PHE A 257 -6.93 0.70 1.11
CA PHE A 257 -6.78 1.79 2.08
C PHE A 257 -6.58 3.17 1.45
N SER A 258 -6.80 3.33 0.15
CA SER A 258 -6.58 4.61 -0.55
C SER A 258 -7.49 5.73 -0.05
N ASN A 259 -8.77 5.41 0.18
CA ASN A 259 -9.74 6.35 0.72
C ASN A 259 -10.03 5.95 2.16
N HIS A 260 -9.41 6.61 3.11
CA HIS A 260 -9.57 6.38 4.54
C HIS A 260 -10.98 6.61 5.07
N THR A 261 -11.95 5.96 4.57
CA THR A 261 -13.21 5.88 5.26
C THR A 261 -13.26 4.60 6.08
N LYS A 262 -12.54 4.59 7.22
CA LYS A 262 -12.93 3.73 8.32
C LYS A 262 -14.38 4.05 8.66
N VAL A 263 -15.29 3.25 8.17
CA VAL A 263 -16.71 3.51 8.37
C VAL A 263 -17.09 3.17 9.79
N GLN A 264 -16.43 2.15 10.40
CA GLN A 264 -16.79 1.68 11.73
C GLN A 264 -15.75 0.70 12.30
N GLY A 265 -15.80 0.51 13.62
CA GLY A 265 -15.12 -0.56 14.35
C GLY A 265 -13.90 -0.10 15.14
N GLN A 266 -13.22 -1.05 15.76
CA GLN A 266 -12.01 -0.83 16.54
C GLN A 266 -10.84 -0.38 15.66
N ASP A 267 -9.76 0.14 16.30
CA ASP A 267 -8.55 0.51 15.59
C ASP A 267 -7.93 -0.69 14.87
N LEU A 268 -7.35 -0.41 13.71
CA LEU A 268 -6.65 -1.40 12.92
C LEU A 268 -5.32 -1.78 13.60
N ASN A 269 -5.02 -3.07 13.60
CA ASN A 269 -3.72 -3.59 13.95
C ASN A 269 -3.01 -4.12 12.70
N TYR A 270 -1.77 -4.55 12.84
CA TYR A 270 -0.95 -5.05 11.75
C TYR A 270 -1.61 -6.22 11.00
N ASN A 271 -2.14 -7.21 11.74
CA ASN A 271 -2.76 -8.39 11.14
C ASN A 271 -4.05 -8.04 10.38
N ASN A 272 -4.86 -7.11 10.93
CA ASN A 272 -6.07 -6.64 10.22
C ASN A 272 -5.72 -6.02 8.86
N ILE A 273 -4.74 -5.10 8.82
CA ILE A 273 -4.33 -4.47 7.56
C ILE A 273 -3.81 -5.51 6.57
N SER A 274 -3.00 -6.45 7.05
CA SER A 274 -2.45 -7.52 6.24
C SER A 274 -3.54 -8.43 5.64
N ASP A 275 -4.51 -8.86 6.46
CA ASP A 275 -5.57 -9.78 6.03
C ASP A 275 -6.61 -9.09 5.13
N ILE A 276 -6.96 -7.82 5.44
CA ILE A 276 -7.82 -6.98 4.59
C ILE A 276 -7.19 -6.79 3.21
N SER A 277 -5.90 -6.42 3.18
CA SER A 277 -5.16 -6.22 1.93
C SER A 277 -5.10 -7.50 1.10
N TYR A 278 -4.73 -8.62 1.73
CA TYR A 278 -4.61 -9.91 1.08
C TYR A 278 -5.95 -10.43 0.55
N SER A 279 -7.01 -10.34 1.35
CA SER A 279 -8.34 -10.79 0.91
C SER A 279 -8.88 -9.97 -0.27
N TRP A 280 -8.66 -8.65 -0.26
CA TRP A 280 -9.09 -7.77 -1.36
C TRP A 280 -8.24 -7.94 -2.61
N GLU A 281 -6.97 -8.26 -2.45
CA GLU A 281 -6.08 -8.61 -3.55
C GLU A 281 -6.58 -9.86 -4.28
N ILE A 282 -6.96 -10.92 -3.56
CA ILE A 282 -7.54 -12.13 -4.16
C ILE A 282 -8.81 -11.80 -4.94
N ILE A 283 -9.71 -10.99 -4.37
CA ILE A 283 -10.91 -10.52 -5.08
C ILE A 283 -10.54 -9.73 -6.33
N SER A 284 -9.52 -8.86 -6.24
CA SER A 284 -9.06 -8.04 -7.36
C SER A 284 -8.46 -8.88 -8.48
N MET A 285 -7.66 -9.90 -8.15
CA MET A 285 -7.11 -10.83 -9.13
C MET A 285 -8.21 -11.66 -9.79
N LEU A 286 -9.19 -12.13 -9.03
CA LEU A 286 -10.34 -12.84 -9.57
C LEU A 286 -11.09 -11.97 -10.60
N TYR A 287 -11.35 -10.71 -10.25
CA TYR A 287 -12.01 -9.78 -11.17
C TYR A 287 -11.18 -9.50 -12.42
N SER A 288 -9.89 -9.25 -12.27
CA SER A 288 -9.02 -8.94 -13.42
C SER A 288 -8.87 -10.13 -14.36
N THR A 289 -8.85 -11.36 -13.82
CA THR A 289 -8.62 -12.58 -14.57
C THR A 289 -9.92 -13.20 -15.12
N LEU A 290 -10.98 -13.26 -14.32
CA LEU A 290 -12.18 -14.02 -14.63
C LEU A 290 -13.43 -13.18 -14.88
N LYS A 291 -13.37 -11.86 -14.77
CA LYS A 291 -14.53 -10.96 -15.01
C LYS A 291 -14.92 -10.95 -16.48
N ASN A 292 -13.95 -10.92 -17.37
CA ASN A 292 -14.17 -10.91 -18.81
C ASN A 292 -13.99 -12.31 -19.36
N GLN A 293 -14.66 -12.59 -20.48
CA GLN A 293 -14.37 -13.80 -21.23
C GLN A 293 -12.89 -13.80 -21.63
N PHE A 294 -12.15 -14.82 -21.23
CA PHE A 294 -10.79 -15.02 -21.69
C PHE A 294 -10.63 -16.40 -22.31
N SER A 295 -9.62 -16.57 -23.12
CA SER A 295 -9.35 -17.81 -23.82
C SER A 295 -7.87 -18.17 -23.76
N VAL A 296 -7.60 -19.47 -23.73
CA VAL A 296 -6.24 -20.01 -23.69
C VAL A 296 -6.05 -21.01 -24.83
N LYS A 297 -4.88 -20.98 -25.46
CA LYS A 297 -4.50 -22.03 -26.43
C LYS A 297 -4.48 -23.36 -25.73
N SER A 298 -5.03 -24.38 -26.39
CA SER A 298 -5.25 -25.69 -25.81
C SER A 298 -4.86 -26.79 -26.81
N THR A 299 -4.39 -27.89 -26.29
CA THR A 299 -4.09 -29.08 -27.08
C THR A 299 -4.69 -30.29 -26.37
N ASN A 300 -5.38 -31.18 -27.11
CA ASN A 300 -5.92 -32.42 -26.54
C ASN A 300 -4.89 -33.57 -26.53
N SER A 301 -5.27 -34.72 -25.97
CA SER A 301 -4.46 -35.92 -25.91
C SER A 301 -3.97 -36.44 -27.27
N ASP A 302 -4.71 -36.15 -28.34
CA ASP A 302 -4.39 -36.57 -29.70
C ASP A 302 -3.51 -35.54 -30.45
N GLY A 303 -3.12 -34.46 -29.79
CA GLY A 303 -2.28 -33.41 -30.34
C GLY A 303 -3.01 -32.34 -31.17
N TYR A 304 -4.35 -32.33 -31.18
CA TYR A 304 -5.13 -31.29 -31.88
C TYR A 304 -5.21 -30.01 -31.07
N ASP A 305 -4.86 -28.90 -31.71
CA ASP A 305 -4.95 -27.59 -31.12
C ASP A 305 -6.38 -27.02 -31.22
N PHE A 306 -6.80 -26.34 -30.17
CA PHE A 306 -8.07 -25.61 -30.08
C PHE A 306 -7.96 -24.47 -29.10
N THR A 307 -9.05 -23.81 -28.80
CA THR A 307 -9.10 -22.74 -27.82
C THR A 307 -10.09 -23.07 -26.71
N THR A 308 -9.62 -23.13 -25.47
CA THR A 308 -10.50 -23.25 -24.31
C THR A 308 -10.98 -21.83 -23.93
N GLN A 309 -12.29 -21.70 -23.80
CA GLN A 309 -12.93 -20.46 -23.35
C GLN A 309 -13.37 -20.61 -21.90
N PHE A 310 -13.26 -19.52 -21.15
CA PHE A 310 -13.69 -19.45 -19.75
C PHE A 310 -14.91 -18.51 -19.67
N THR A 311 -15.90 -18.94 -18.91
CA THR A 311 -17.14 -18.17 -18.74
C THR A 311 -16.89 -16.94 -17.86
N PRO A 312 -17.34 -15.74 -18.27
CA PRO A 312 -17.24 -14.57 -17.42
C PRO A 312 -17.99 -14.75 -16.11
N LEU A 313 -17.42 -14.30 -15.00
CA LEU A 313 -18.06 -14.30 -13.69
C LEU A 313 -19.12 -13.19 -13.54
N THR A 314 -19.85 -12.85 -14.61
CA THR A 314 -20.90 -11.83 -14.57
C THR A 314 -22.11 -12.35 -13.77
N GLY A 315 -22.59 -11.53 -12.82
CA GLY A 315 -23.73 -11.90 -11.97
C GLY A 315 -23.40 -12.93 -10.88
N THR A 316 -22.13 -13.26 -10.67
CA THR A 316 -21.69 -14.11 -9.56
C THR A 316 -21.11 -13.30 -8.42
N VAL A 317 -21.17 -13.86 -7.23
CA VAL A 317 -20.61 -13.31 -5.99
C VAL A 317 -19.50 -14.22 -5.53
N PHE A 318 -18.34 -13.66 -5.32
CA PHE A 318 -17.21 -14.31 -4.71
C PHE A 318 -17.04 -13.87 -3.27
N THR A 319 -16.85 -14.81 -2.37
CA THR A 319 -16.55 -14.55 -0.96
C THR A 319 -15.32 -15.33 -0.52
N ILE A 320 -14.55 -14.75 0.38
CA ILE A 320 -13.36 -15.37 0.96
C ILE A 320 -13.22 -14.99 2.43
N ALA A 321 -12.79 -15.92 3.24
CA ALA A 321 -12.36 -15.70 4.61
C ALA A 321 -10.87 -15.92 4.75
N VAL A 322 -10.17 -14.93 5.35
CA VAL A 322 -8.70 -14.93 5.50
C VAL A 322 -8.33 -14.65 6.95
N LYS A 323 -7.33 -15.36 7.46
CA LYS A 323 -6.71 -15.10 8.76
C LYS A 323 -5.21 -15.34 8.70
N LEU A 324 -4.42 -14.35 9.10
CA LEU A 324 -2.94 -14.40 9.06
C LEU A 324 -2.40 -14.77 7.67
N LYS A 325 -3.01 -14.18 6.63
CA LYS A 325 -2.73 -14.49 5.21
C LYS A 325 -2.94 -15.96 4.83
N SER A 326 -3.77 -16.68 5.55
CA SER A 326 -4.22 -18.03 5.20
C SER A 326 -5.69 -18.01 4.81
N ILE A 327 -6.03 -18.68 3.73
CA ILE A 327 -7.41 -18.83 3.25
C ILE A 327 -8.10 -19.87 4.12
N LEU A 328 -9.21 -19.49 4.75
CA LEU A 328 -10.05 -20.34 5.59
C LEU A 328 -11.33 -20.79 4.90
N GLY A 329 -11.61 -20.31 3.72
CA GLY A 329 -12.77 -20.66 2.91
C GLY A 329 -12.93 -19.69 1.76
N ALA A 330 -13.40 -20.17 0.62
CA ALA A 330 -13.72 -19.36 -0.54
C ALA A 330 -14.80 -20.02 -1.38
N THR A 331 -15.71 -19.21 -1.94
CA THR A 331 -16.86 -19.71 -2.69
C THR A 331 -17.27 -18.71 -3.77
N ILE A 332 -17.73 -19.23 -4.90
CA ILE A 332 -18.47 -18.48 -5.92
C ILE A 332 -19.93 -18.95 -5.91
N SER A 333 -20.86 -17.99 -5.86
CA SER A 333 -22.30 -18.27 -5.92
C SER A 333 -23.05 -17.14 -6.65
N THR A 334 -24.35 -17.25 -6.75
CA THR A 334 -25.22 -16.23 -7.37
C THR A 334 -25.77 -15.22 -6.37
N SER A 335 -25.59 -15.43 -5.07
CA SER A 335 -26.01 -14.49 -4.02
C SER A 335 -24.97 -14.33 -2.92
N VAL A 336 -24.95 -13.16 -2.27
CA VAL A 336 -24.06 -12.87 -1.14
C VAL A 336 -24.30 -13.84 0.00
N LEU A 337 -25.56 -14.07 0.35
CA LEU A 337 -25.94 -14.92 1.47
C LEU A 337 -25.53 -16.39 1.27
N ASP A 338 -25.74 -16.96 0.06
CA ASP A 338 -25.34 -18.35 -0.23
C ASP A 338 -23.82 -18.47 -0.25
N SER A 339 -23.14 -17.55 -0.91
CA SER A 339 -21.68 -17.54 -0.96
C SER A 339 -21.07 -17.43 0.44
N PHE A 340 -21.61 -16.52 1.28
CA PHE A 340 -21.21 -16.39 2.67
C PHE A 340 -21.40 -17.68 3.47
N LYS A 341 -22.59 -18.30 3.41
CA LYS A 341 -22.88 -19.53 4.15
C LYS A 341 -21.91 -20.66 3.82
N LYS A 342 -21.61 -20.87 2.55
CA LYS A 342 -20.66 -21.89 2.10
C LYS A 342 -19.23 -21.59 2.57
N THR A 343 -18.77 -20.34 2.42
CA THR A 343 -17.46 -19.91 2.89
C THR A 343 -17.32 -20.06 4.41
N TYR A 344 -18.34 -19.66 5.18
CA TYR A 344 -18.36 -19.76 6.64
C TYR A 344 -18.36 -21.21 7.13
N THR A 345 -19.13 -22.09 6.49
CA THR A 345 -19.26 -23.50 6.92
C THR A 345 -18.02 -24.33 6.69
N TYR A 346 -17.14 -23.91 5.80
CA TYR A 346 -15.90 -24.66 5.53
C TYR A 346 -15.05 -24.80 6.79
N ASP A 347 -14.76 -23.74 7.51
CA ASP A 347 -13.99 -23.81 8.75
C ASP A 347 -14.57 -22.95 9.88
N LYS A 348 -15.84 -23.19 10.19
CA LYS A 348 -16.59 -22.47 11.22
C LYS A 348 -15.86 -22.34 12.56
N LYS A 349 -14.99 -23.31 12.88
CA LYS A 349 -14.24 -23.32 14.15
C LYS A 349 -13.12 -22.30 14.18
N ASN A 350 -12.40 -22.11 13.08
CA ASN A 350 -11.19 -21.26 13.02
C ASN A 350 -11.46 -19.87 12.44
N ILE A 351 -12.67 -19.64 11.92
CA ILE A 351 -13.05 -18.38 11.23
C ILE A 351 -13.19 -17.18 12.19
N LYS A 352 -13.26 -17.44 13.48
CA LYS A 352 -13.27 -16.38 14.50
C LYS A 352 -12.06 -15.46 14.35
N ASP A 353 -12.30 -14.14 14.42
CA ASP A 353 -11.31 -13.07 14.20
C ASP A 353 -10.72 -13.02 12.76
N ALA A 354 -11.28 -13.77 11.81
CA ALA A 354 -10.89 -13.68 10.40
C ALA A 354 -11.37 -12.38 9.76
N THR A 355 -10.79 -12.04 8.61
CA THR A 355 -11.33 -11.04 7.69
C THR A 355 -12.20 -11.73 6.67
N PHE A 356 -13.44 -11.27 6.52
CA PHE A 356 -14.35 -11.70 5.47
C PHE A 356 -14.37 -10.67 4.34
N ALA A 357 -14.19 -11.09 3.11
CA ALA A 357 -14.27 -10.22 1.94
C ALA A 357 -15.29 -10.75 0.93
N CYS A 358 -16.05 -9.81 0.33
CA CYS A 358 -17.10 -10.08 -0.64
C CYS A 358 -16.95 -9.19 -1.87
N SER A 359 -17.12 -9.77 -3.06
CA SER A 359 -17.02 -9.04 -4.33
C SER A 359 -18.25 -8.20 -4.69
N ALA A 360 -19.35 -8.33 -3.93
CA ALA A 360 -20.60 -7.62 -4.13
C ALA A 360 -20.99 -6.78 -2.92
N VAL A 361 -21.96 -5.87 -3.11
CA VAL A 361 -22.53 -5.08 -2.01
C VAL A 361 -23.19 -6.01 -1.01
N ILE A 362 -22.86 -5.86 0.27
CA ILE A 362 -23.47 -6.65 1.35
C ILE A 362 -24.86 -6.10 1.68
N ASP A 363 -25.85 -6.97 1.56
CA ASP A 363 -27.24 -6.67 1.84
C ASP A 363 -27.66 -6.97 3.29
N GLU A 364 -28.89 -6.61 3.62
CA GLU A 364 -29.50 -6.87 4.92
C GLU A 364 -29.48 -8.35 5.31
N CYS A 365 -29.79 -9.25 4.36
CA CYS A 365 -29.91 -10.69 4.62
C CYS A 365 -28.55 -11.31 4.99
N ALA A 366 -27.51 -10.93 4.28
CA ALA A 366 -26.15 -11.36 4.57
C ALA A 366 -25.64 -10.75 5.87
N ALA A 367 -25.92 -9.45 6.12
CA ALA A 367 -25.50 -8.74 7.32
C ALA A 367 -26.01 -9.38 8.61
N LYS A 368 -27.27 -9.84 8.63
CA LYS A 368 -27.88 -10.56 9.77
C LYS A 368 -27.14 -11.84 10.15
N GLN A 369 -26.54 -12.51 9.19
CA GLN A 369 -25.76 -13.72 9.43
C GLN A 369 -24.29 -13.40 9.78
N ILE A 370 -23.73 -12.38 9.14
CA ILE A 370 -22.34 -11.98 9.36
C ILE A 370 -22.15 -11.43 10.78
N VAL A 371 -23.09 -10.67 11.31
CA VAL A 371 -23.00 -10.09 12.67
C VAL A 371 -22.94 -11.15 13.77
N GLU A 372 -23.51 -12.33 13.53
CA GLU A 372 -23.47 -13.47 14.47
C GLU A 372 -22.11 -14.20 14.47
N CYS A 373 -21.24 -13.85 13.53
CA CYS A 373 -19.95 -14.51 13.35
C CYS A 373 -18.83 -13.54 13.78
N ASP A 374 -18.03 -13.89 14.76
CA ASP A 374 -16.96 -13.07 15.34
C ASP A 374 -15.85 -12.69 14.31
N PHE A 375 -16.19 -12.02 13.19
CA PHE A 375 -15.20 -11.50 12.24
C PHE A 375 -14.48 -10.25 12.76
N SER A 376 -13.20 -10.13 12.46
CA SER A 376 -12.42 -8.92 12.80
C SER A 376 -12.68 -7.76 11.83
N ALA A 377 -12.92 -8.07 10.56
CA ALA A 377 -13.20 -7.11 9.50
C ALA A 377 -14.09 -7.71 8.41
N VAL A 378 -14.88 -6.86 7.78
CA VAL A 378 -15.68 -7.16 6.60
C VAL A 378 -15.34 -6.18 5.49
N VAL A 379 -14.93 -6.69 4.34
CA VAL A 379 -14.48 -5.92 3.18
C VAL A 379 -15.45 -6.16 2.02
N ALA A 380 -15.97 -5.10 1.42
CA ALA A 380 -16.88 -5.18 0.29
C ALA A 380 -16.85 -3.90 -0.55
N PRO A 381 -17.38 -3.89 -1.79
CA PRO A 381 -17.52 -2.67 -2.57
C PRO A 381 -18.34 -1.59 -1.84
N ASP A 382 -19.41 -1.98 -1.18
CA ASP A 382 -20.24 -1.16 -0.28
C ASP A 382 -21.16 -2.06 0.58
N PHE A 383 -21.93 -1.42 1.43
CA PHE A 383 -22.93 -2.04 2.31
C PHE A 383 -24.23 -1.26 2.14
N THR A 384 -25.39 -1.93 2.11
CA THR A 384 -26.67 -1.21 2.15
C THR A 384 -26.85 -0.47 3.48
N VAL A 385 -27.76 0.49 3.54
CA VAL A 385 -28.03 1.25 4.76
C VAL A 385 -28.42 0.32 5.91
N GLU A 386 -29.29 -0.66 5.64
CA GLU A 386 -29.74 -1.67 6.58
C GLU A 386 -28.60 -2.57 7.04
N ALA A 387 -27.74 -2.99 6.11
CA ALA A 387 -26.55 -3.78 6.43
C ALA A 387 -25.58 -3.01 7.35
N LYS A 388 -25.35 -1.72 7.08
CA LYS A 388 -24.53 -0.85 7.95
C LYS A 388 -25.12 -0.75 9.36
N GLN A 389 -26.44 -0.60 9.47
CA GLN A 389 -27.12 -0.54 10.78
C GLN A 389 -26.94 -1.84 11.57
N ILE A 390 -27.21 -3.00 10.96
CA ILE A 390 -27.10 -4.31 11.61
C ILE A 390 -25.65 -4.58 12.04
N LEU A 391 -24.69 -4.40 11.13
CA LEU A 391 -23.28 -4.65 11.44
C LEU A 391 -22.72 -3.66 12.46
N SER A 392 -23.36 -2.49 12.66
CA SER A 392 -22.96 -1.50 13.67
C SER A 392 -23.29 -1.91 15.10
N GLU A 393 -24.12 -2.93 15.31
CA GLU A 393 -24.43 -3.49 16.62
C GLU A 393 -23.17 -4.14 17.24
N ASP A 394 -22.33 -4.78 16.41
CA ASP A 394 -21.01 -5.25 16.86
C ASP A 394 -19.92 -4.20 16.62
N LYS A 395 -19.59 -3.45 17.68
CA LYS A 395 -18.53 -2.43 17.65
C LYS A 395 -17.11 -2.98 17.39
N LYS A 396 -16.91 -4.30 17.39
CA LYS A 396 -15.62 -4.91 17.12
C LYS A 396 -15.37 -5.06 15.63
N ILE A 397 -16.40 -5.31 14.83
CA ILE A 397 -16.29 -5.50 13.39
C ILE A 397 -15.87 -4.20 12.71
N ARG A 398 -14.84 -4.29 11.88
CA ARG A 398 -14.37 -3.18 11.03
C ARG A 398 -15.02 -3.30 9.67
N LEU A 399 -15.78 -2.29 9.27
CA LEU A 399 -16.38 -2.22 7.93
C LEU A 399 -15.46 -1.43 7.00
N ILE A 400 -15.04 -2.06 5.90
CA ILE A 400 -14.10 -1.50 4.93
C ILE A 400 -14.77 -1.48 3.55
N PRO A 401 -15.47 -0.39 3.19
CA PRO A 401 -15.98 -0.23 1.84
C PRO A 401 -14.83 0.10 0.89
N THR A 402 -14.73 -0.63 -0.22
CA THR A 402 -13.71 -0.39 -1.24
C THR A 402 -14.15 -0.93 -2.60
N ALA A 403 -14.28 -0.03 -3.57
CA ALA A 403 -14.67 -0.39 -4.93
C ALA A 403 -13.49 -0.53 -5.90
N LYS A 404 -12.29 -0.12 -5.49
CA LYS A 404 -11.13 -0.09 -6.39
C LYS A 404 -10.46 -1.47 -6.43
N VAL A 405 -10.34 -2.00 -7.65
CA VAL A 405 -9.48 -3.14 -7.96
C VAL A 405 -8.07 -2.59 -8.18
N SER A 406 -7.14 -2.96 -7.32
CA SER A 406 -5.74 -2.56 -7.43
C SER A 406 -4.83 -3.76 -7.24
N ILE A 407 -4.05 -4.04 -8.28
CA ILE A 407 -2.99 -5.02 -8.23
C ILE A 407 -1.67 -4.27 -8.43
N THR A 408 -0.76 -4.40 -7.48
CA THR A 408 0.59 -3.84 -7.63
C THR A 408 1.32 -4.59 -8.75
N PRO A 409 2.09 -3.89 -9.61
CA PRO A 409 2.77 -4.54 -10.74
C PRO A 409 3.97 -5.39 -10.31
N PHE A 410 4.46 -5.20 -9.09
CA PHE A 410 5.64 -5.87 -8.56
C PHE A 410 5.37 -6.51 -7.21
N ASP A 411 6.03 -7.63 -6.97
CA ASP A 411 6.21 -8.24 -5.66
C ASP A 411 7.56 -7.84 -5.10
N ILE A 412 7.59 -7.46 -3.82
CA ILE A 412 8.74 -6.91 -3.14
C ILE A 412 8.97 -7.64 -1.83
N GLU A 413 10.18 -8.16 -1.65
CA GLU A 413 10.60 -8.83 -0.43
C GLU A 413 11.84 -8.16 0.16
N LEU A 414 11.78 -7.80 1.44
CA LEU A 414 12.91 -7.26 2.19
C LEU A 414 13.76 -8.40 2.72
N ILE A 415 15.05 -8.40 2.37
CA ILE A 415 16.06 -9.32 2.90
C ILE A 415 17.12 -8.55 3.68
N ASN A 416 17.95 -9.25 4.46
CA ASN A 416 18.93 -8.60 5.34
C ASN A 416 19.89 -7.63 4.64
N SER A 417 20.22 -7.87 3.36
CA SER A 417 21.20 -7.07 2.62
C SER A 417 20.56 -6.19 1.53
N GLY A 418 19.25 -6.16 1.41
CA GLY A 418 18.60 -5.39 0.36
C GLY A 418 17.15 -5.77 0.14
N LEU A 419 16.73 -5.69 -1.12
CA LEU A 419 15.36 -5.88 -1.56
C LEU A 419 15.36 -6.73 -2.82
N LEU A 420 14.52 -7.76 -2.83
CA LEU A 420 14.18 -8.51 -4.03
C LEU A 420 12.91 -7.91 -4.63
N ILE A 421 12.93 -7.70 -5.94
CA ILE A 421 11.77 -7.22 -6.69
C ILE A 421 11.60 -8.08 -7.94
N GLN A 422 10.36 -8.47 -8.21
CA GLN A 422 9.97 -9.19 -9.41
C GLN A 422 8.66 -8.63 -9.96
N THR A 423 8.40 -8.90 -11.24
CA THR A 423 7.07 -8.67 -11.80
C THR A 423 6.08 -9.64 -11.17
N ARG A 424 4.86 -9.17 -10.96
CA ARG A 424 3.83 -9.99 -10.35
C ARG A 424 3.38 -11.10 -11.27
N ASP A 425 3.15 -12.29 -10.72
CA ASP A 425 2.53 -13.40 -11.44
C ASP A 425 1.03 -13.12 -11.63
N THR A 426 0.68 -12.67 -12.83
CA THR A 426 -0.71 -12.37 -13.23
C THR A 426 -1.24 -13.31 -14.29
N LYS A 427 -0.41 -14.22 -14.78
CA LYS A 427 -0.75 -15.13 -15.87
C LYS A 427 -1.15 -16.50 -15.33
N LEU A 428 -2.44 -16.73 -15.19
CA LEU A 428 -2.95 -17.96 -14.59
C LEU A 428 -2.62 -19.24 -15.39
N PHE A 429 -2.60 -19.16 -16.73
CA PHE A 429 -2.30 -20.29 -17.62
C PHE A 429 -1.36 -19.86 -18.74
N ASN A 430 -0.38 -20.71 -19.06
CA ASN A 430 0.42 -20.55 -20.27
C ASN A 430 -0.24 -21.26 -21.45
N HIS A 431 -0.69 -22.48 -21.20
CA HIS A 431 -1.37 -23.34 -22.14
C HIS A 431 -2.32 -24.28 -21.38
N TRP A 432 -3.31 -24.85 -22.06
CA TRP A 432 -4.27 -25.78 -21.49
C TRP A 432 -4.13 -27.14 -22.17
N TYR A 433 -3.28 -28.02 -21.62
CA TYR A 433 -3.04 -29.34 -22.17
C TYR A 433 -3.97 -30.36 -21.54
N ILE A 434 -5.00 -30.81 -22.26
CA ILE A 434 -5.82 -31.94 -21.83
C ILE A 434 -5.06 -33.22 -22.14
N LYS A 435 -4.57 -33.90 -21.13
CA LYS A 435 -3.70 -35.09 -21.24
C LYS A 435 -4.48 -36.38 -21.30
N THR A 436 -5.71 -36.40 -20.83
CA THR A 436 -6.58 -37.59 -20.82
C THR A 436 -7.52 -37.59 -22.03
N LYS A 437 -8.12 -38.77 -22.30
CA LYS A 437 -9.12 -38.94 -23.38
C LYS A 437 -10.38 -38.12 -23.11
N ASN A 438 -10.82 -38.11 -21.85
CA ASN A 438 -11.97 -37.33 -21.41
C ASN A 438 -11.62 -35.85 -21.35
N ARG A 439 -12.59 -34.96 -21.70
CA ARG A 439 -12.47 -33.52 -21.64
C ARG A 439 -13.30 -32.95 -20.48
N PRO A 440 -12.88 -31.86 -19.84
CA PRO A 440 -13.71 -31.23 -18.83
C PRO A 440 -14.96 -30.62 -19.49
N SER A 441 -16.08 -30.65 -18.78
CA SER A 441 -17.24 -29.81 -19.12
C SER A 441 -16.90 -28.35 -18.92
N GLN A 442 -17.71 -27.43 -19.49
CA GLN A 442 -17.51 -25.98 -19.29
C GLN A 442 -17.52 -25.62 -17.81
N HIS A 443 -18.48 -26.15 -17.04
CA HIS A 443 -18.56 -25.92 -15.60
C HIS A 443 -17.28 -26.35 -14.87
N LYS A 444 -16.75 -27.55 -15.15
CA LYS A 444 -15.49 -28.02 -14.57
C LYS A 444 -14.29 -27.17 -14.99
N THR A 445 -14.26 -26.68 -16.23
CA THR A 445 -13.22 -25.78 -16.71
C THR A 445 -13.19 -24.48 -15.90
N ASP A 446 -14.36 -23.91 -15.64
CA ASP A 446 -14.50 -22.68 -14.87
C ASP A 446 -14.14 -22.90 -13.38
N GLU A 447 -14.55 -24.04 -12.78
CA GLU A 447 -14.14 -24.43 -11.43
C GLU A 447 -12.62 -24.67 -11.30
N MET A 448 -11.98 -25.27 -12.32
CA MET A 448 -10.53 -25.42 -12.38
C MET A 448 -9.82 -24.07 -12.39
N ALA A 449 -10.34 -23.10 -13.15
CA ALA A 449 -9.78 -21.74 -13.19
C ALA A 449 -9.91 -21.03 -11.84
N PHE A 450 -11.05 -21.16 -11.19
CA PHE A 450 -11.27 -20.65 -9.83
C PHE A 450 -10.31 -21.28 -8.81
N GLY A 451 -10.21 -22.61 -8.82
CA GLY A 451 -9.29 -23.34 -7.95
C GLY A 451 -7.83 -22.96 -8.19
N MET A 452 -7.41 -22.85 -9.47
CA MET A 452 -6.03 -22.49 -9.81
C MET A 452 -5.70 -21.07 -9.32
N LEU A 453 -6.61 -20.11 -9.46
CA LEU A 453 -6.39 -18.76 -8.93
C LEU A 453 -6.18 -18.76 -7.41
N LEU A 454 -7.00 -19.49 -6.66
CA LEU A 454 -6.82 -19.59 -5.21
C LEU A 454 -5.51 -20.28 -4.82
N THR A 455 -5.17 -21.35 -5.55
CA THR A 455 -3.96 -22.13 -5.29
C THR A 455 -2.70 -21.34 -5.64
N SER A 456 -2.71 -20.58 -6.75
CA SER A 456 -1.57 -19.76 -7.20
C SER A 456 -1.22 -18.60 -6.25
N ILE A 457 -2.20 -18.06 -5.53
CA ILE A 457 -2.00 -16.99 -4.55
C ILE A 457 -1.61 -17.54 -3.17
N SER A 458 -1.99 -18.79 -2.90
CA SER A 458 -1.67 -19.45 -1.63
C SER A 458 -0.18 -19.72 -1.51
N ARG A 459 0.33 -19.66 -0.27
CA ARG A 459 1.75 -19.97 -0.03
C ARG A 459 2.09 -21.40 -0.44
N SER A 460 3.13 -21.55 -1.26
CA SER A 460 3.57 -22.85 -1.82
C SER A 460 4.31 -23.70 -0.76
N TYR A 461 4.29 -25.03 -0.86
CA TYR A 461 3.50 -25.76 -1.85
C TYR A 461 2.04 -25.79 -1.42
N SER A 462 1.16 -25.66 -2.39
CA SER A 462 -0.26 -25.49 -2.15
C SER A 462 -1.10 -26.45 -3.02
N ALA A 463 -2.16 -26.96 -2.43
CA ALA A 463 -3.17 -27.77 -3.12
C ALA A 463 -4.56 -27.42 -2.63
N THR A 464 -5.54 -27.46 -3.54
CA THR A 464 -6.93 -27.14 -3.22
C THR A 464 -7.86 -28.20 -3.78
N LEU A 465 -8.84 -28.62 -2.99
CA LEU A 465 -9.95 -29.46 -3.41
C LEU A 465 -11.23 -28.62 -3.51
N ILE A 466 -11.88 -28.69 -4.68
CA ILE A 466 -13.08 -27.93 -5.03
C ILE A 466 -14.28 -28.86 -5.18
N LYS A 467 -15.44 -28.43 -4.69
CA LYS A 467 -16.74 -29.04 -4.92
C LYS A 467 -17.81 -27.94 -4.97
N ASP A 468 -18.67 -27.97 -5.99
CA ASP A 468 -19.80 -27.04 -6.14
C ASP A 468 -19.36 -25.56 -6.01
N ASN A 469 -18.31 -25.16 -6.73
CA ASN A 469 -17.71 -23.81 -6.70
C ASN A 469 -17.26 -23.34 -5.30
N SER A 470 -16.92 -24.27 -4.42
CA SER A 470 -16.46 -23.98 -3.06
C SER A 470 -15.22 -24.79 -2.71
N ILE A 471 -14.35 -24.21 -1.89
CA ILE A 471 -13.25 -24.97 -1.27
C ILE A 471 -13.83 -26.01 -0.31
N VAL A 472 -13.42 -27.26 -0.44
CA VAL A 472 -13.69 -28.34 0.54
C VAL A 472 -12.43 -28.87 1.20
N GLY A 473 -11.27 -28.48 0.69
CA GLY A 473 -9.94 -28.68 1.27
C GLY A 473 -8.96 -27.66 0.71
N ILE A 474 -8.06 -27.15 1.54
CA ILE A 474 -6.92 -26.33 1.12
C ILE A 474 -5.70 -26.62 1.99
N SER A 475 -4.57 -26.88 1.35
CA SER A 475 -3.25 -26.96 1.97
C SER A 475 -2.42 -25.77 1.52
N GLN A 476 -1.70 -25.16 2.44
CA GLN A 476 -0.91 -23.95 2.21
C GLN A 476 0.42 -24.05 2.95
N ALA A 477 1.50 -23.62 2.32
CA ALA A 477 2.86 -23.66 2.89
C ALA A 477 3.34 -25.07 3.27
N ALA A 478 2.98 -26.08 2.51
CA ALA A 478 3.50 -27.43 2.71
C ALA A 478 4.99 -27.52 2.33
N THR A 479 5.69 -28.52 2.87
CA THR A 479 7.13 -28.70 2.65
C THR A 479 7.46 -29.41 1.33
N SER A 480 6.46 -29.99 0.67
CA SER A 480 6.59 -30.64 -0.64
C SER A 480 5.23 -30.73 -1.35
N PRO A 481 5.19 -30.92 -2.68
CA PRO A 481 3.94 -31.14 -3.40
C PRO A 481 3.14 -32.33 -2.87
N VAL A 482 3.80 -33.45 -2.55
CA VAL A 482 3.15 -34.66 -2.00
C VAL A 482 2.51 -34.32 -0.65
N LYS A 483 3.24 -33.59 0.21
CA LYS A 483 2.72 -33.18 1.52
C LYS A 483 1.50 -32.26 1.37
N ALA A 484 1.50 -31.35 0.40
CA ALA A 484 0.35 -30.50 0.12
C ALA A 484 -0.91 -31.34 -0.20
N ILE A 485 -0.73 -32.41 -0.98
CA ILE A 485 -1.83 -33.31 -1.35
C ILE A 485 -2.32 -34.14 -0.17
N GLU A 486 -1.41 -34.66 0.65
CA GLU A 486 -1.79 -35.38 1.89
C GLU A 486 -2.61 -34.48 2.82
N ASP A 487 -2.14 -33.25 3.04
CA ASP A 487 -2.77 -32.30 3.95
C ASP A 487 -4.14 -31.84 3.43
N VAL A 488 -4.26 -31.54 2.13
CA VAL A 488 -5.54 -31.14 1.55
C VAL A 488 -6.59 -32.27 1.61
N PHE A 489 -6.16 -33.51 1.40
CA PHE A 489 -7.05 -34.66 1.49
C PHE A 489 -7.52 -34.93 2.92
N TYR A 490 -6.61 -34.80 3.88
CA TYR A 490 -6.96 -34.90 5.29
C TYR A 490 -7.96 -33.83 5.72
N GLU A 491 -7.74 -32.57 5.34
CA GLU A 491 -8.66 -31.47 5.68
C GLU A 491 -10.02 -31.64 5.00
N ALA A 492 -10.07 -32.09 3.74
CA ALA A 492 -11.34 -32.37 3.07
C ALA A 492 -12.13 -33.51 3.73
N LYS A 493 -11.46 -34.60 4.14
CA LYS A 493 -12.11 -35.69 4.91
C LYS A 493 -12.71 -35.16 6.22
N LYS A 494 -11.94 -34.36 6.93
CA LYS A 494 -12.37 -33.74 8.20
C LYS A 494 -13.55 -32.78 8.01
N HIS A 495 -13.56 -32.02 6.92
CA HIS A 495 -14.67 -31.16 6.54
C HIS A 495 -15.93 -31.98 6.21
N SER A 496 -15.82 -33.03 5.41
CA SER A 496 -16.91 -33.93 5.06
C SER A 496 -17.54 -34.58 6.30
N LEU A 497 -16.74 -35.08 7.23
CA LEU A 497 -17.21 -35.67 8.48
C LEU A 497 -17.97 -34.68 9.37
N ARG A 498 -17.63 -33.39 9.34
CA ARG A 498 -18.31 -32.34 10.11
C ARG A 498 -19.67 -31.96 9.53
N ASN A 499 -19.80 -31.99 8.20
CA ASN A 499 -20.99 -31.52 7.50
C ASN A 499 -21.99 -32.63 7.14
N ASN A 500 -21.53 -33.88 6.99
CA ASN A 500 -22.36 -35.04 6.63
C ASN A 500 -22.90 -35.79 7.88
N GLN A 501 -23.67 -35.11 8.72
CA GLN A 501 -24.38 -35.82 9.82
C GLN A 501 -25.42 -36.82 9.30
N ASN A 502 -25.79 -36.78 8.02
CA ASN A 502 -26.84 -37.64 7.44
C ASN A 502 -26.36 -38.67 6.40
N GLY A 503 -25.05 -38.82 6.18
CA GLY A 503 -24.47 -40.00 5.46
C GLY A 503 -24.83 -40.17 3.97
N THR A 504 -25.37 -39.16 3.29
CA THR A 504 -25.93 -39.33 1.94
C THR A 504 -24.96 -38.95 0.79
N ASP A 505 -23.86 -38.25 1.06
CA ASP A 505 -22.94 -37.79 0.04
C ASP A 505 -21.59 -38.49 0.17
N SER A 506 -21.36 -39.46 -0.74
CA SER A 506 -20.11 -40.27 -0.77
C SER A 506 -18.92 -39.55 -1.43
N LYS A 507 -19.20 -38.47 -2.17
CA LYS A 507 -18.19 -37.76 -2.97
C LYS A 507 -17.53 -36.64 -2.15
N LEU A 508 -16.20 -36.77 -1.97
CA LEU A 508 -15.42 -35.81 -1.16
C LEU A 508 -15.22 -34.46 -1.88
N ALA A 509 -14.78 -34.51 -3.14
CA ALA A 509 -14.49 -33.36 -3.97
C ALA A 509 -14.67 -33.69 -5.46
N ASP A 510 -14.76 -32.65 -6.28
CA ASP A 510 -14.85 -32.76 -7.74
C ASP A 510 -13.49 -32.60 -8.43
N ILE A 511 -12.68 -31.67 -7.94
CA ILE A 511 -11.46 -31.26 -8.60
C ILE A 511 -10.31 -31.14 -7.59
N LEU A 512 -9.14 -31.67 -7.95
CA LEU A 512 -7.85 -31.41 -7.31
C LEU A 512 -7.07 -30.39 -8.13
N VAL A 513 -6.56 -29.36 -7.46
CA VAL A 513 -5.76 -28.27 -8.06
C VAL A 513 -4.43 -28.17 -7.32
N CYS A 514 -3.33 -28.02 -8.06
CA CYS A 514 -1.99 -27.89 -7.49
C CYS A 514 -1.21 -26.76 -8.17
N ASP A 515 -0.44 -26.00 -7.38
CA ASP A 515 0.38 -24.85 -7.83
C ASP A 515 1.65 -25.27 -8.60
N THR A 516 2.06 -26.52 -8.43
CA THR A 516 3.26 -27.11 -9.04
C THR A 516 2.97 -28.49 -9.64
N SER A 517 3.99 -29.09 -10.26
CA SER A 517 3.92 -30.46 -10.72
C SER A 517 3.85 -31.43 -9.54
N ILE A 518 2.99 -32.40 -9.62
CA ILE A 518 2.82 -33.46 -8.62
C ILE A 518 3.19 -34.83 -9.21
N PRO A 519 4.03 -35.63 -8.52
CA PRO A 519 4.30 -36.97 -8.95
C PRO A 519 3.11 -37.91 -8.66
N PHE A 520 2.94 -38.93 -9.46
CA PHE A 520 1.95 -39.99 -9.18
C PHE A 520 2.37 -40.77 -7.93
N CYS A 521 1.47 -40.91 -6.97
CA CYS A 521 1.70 -41.60 -5.71
C CYS A 521 0.40 -42.18 -5.15
N GLU A 522 0.49 -43.04 -4.12
CA GLU A 522 -0.67 -43.75 -3.56
C GLU A 522 -1.79 -42.82 -3.10
N ILE A 523 -1.48 -41.68 -2.48
CA ILE A 523 -2.50 -40.74 -2.03
C ILE A 523 -3.37 -40.18 -3.17
N ILE A 524 -2.85 -40.14 -4.41
CA ILE A 524 -3.61 -39.74 -5.59
C ILE A 524 -4.70 -40.75 -5.88
N LYS A 525 -4.40 -42.05 -5.73
CA LYS A 525 -5.39 -43.12 -5.91
C LYS A 525 -6.53 -42.97 -4.90
N ASP A 526 -6.19 -42.74 -3.62
CA ASP A 526 -7.20 -42.50 -2.57
C ASP A 526 -8.08 -41.30 -2.87
N ILE A 527 -7.49 -40.22 -3.42
CA ILE A 527 -8.21 -39.01 -3.80
C ILE A 527 -9.17 -39.27 -4.96
N ILE A 528 -8.73 -40.01 -5.98
CA ILE A 528 -9.58 -40.38 -7.12
C ILE A 528 -10.71 -41.29 -6.64
N ASP A 529 -10.40 -42.30 -5.83
CA ASP A 529 -11.40 -43.22 -5.26
C ASP A 529 -12.44 -42.50 -4.38
N SER A 530 -12.08 -41.38 -3.81
CA SER A 530 -13.00 -40.50 -3.03
C SER A 530 -13.95 -39.66 -3.89
N GLY A 531 -13.86 -39.79 -5.23
CA GLY A 531 -14.79 -39.16 -6.16
C GLY A 531 -14.25 -37.95 -6.94
N VAL A 532 -12.97 -37.61 -6.82
CA VAL A 532 -12.34 -36.60 -7.67
C VAL A 532 -12.35 -37.06 -9.12
N SER A 533 -12.90 -36.21 -9.99
CA SER A 533 -13.10 -36.51 -11.40
C SER A 533 -12.30 -35.60 -12.34
N ALA A 534 -11.54 -34.67 -11.78
CA ALA A 534 -10.65 -33.80 -12.54
C ALA A 534 -9.43 -33.38 -11.74
N ILE A 535 -8.28 -33.25 -12.38
CA ILE A 535 -7.02 -32.83 -11.80
C ILE A 535 -6.40 -31.77 -12.70
N ILE A 536 -5.91 -30.66 -12.11
CA ILE A 536 -5.15 -29.65 -12.82
C ILE A 536 -3.84 -29.37 -12.08
N GLN A 537 -2.74 -29.39 -12.83
CA GLN A 537 -1.38 -29.21 -12.34
C GLN A 537 -0.46 -28.63 -13.42
N THR A 538 0.80 -28.35 -13.09
CA THR A 538 1.78 -27.87 -14.06
C THR A 538 2.19 -28.95 -15.07
N GLY A 539 2.42 -30.20 -14.63
CA GLY A 539 3.02 -31.28 -15.41
C GLY A 539 4.54 -31.22 -15.49
N GLY A 540 5.19 -32.23 -16.02
CA GLY A 540 6.64 -32.30 -16.20
C GLY A 540 7.37 -33.21 -15.19
N THR A 541 6.67 -34.15 -14.56
CA THR A 541 7.30 -35.19 -13.72
C THR A 541 7.61 -36.44 -14.51
N GLU A 542 8.54 -37.25 -14.02
CA GLU A 542 8.89 -38.55 -14.62
C GLU A 542 7.73 -39.56 -14.56
N THR A 543 6.77 -39.36 -13.67
CA THR A 543 5.61 -40.22 -13.46
C THR A 543 4.36 -39.77 -14.22
N ASP A 544 4.43 -38.75 -15.05
CA ASP A 544 3.27 -38.20 -15.75
C ASP A 544 2.56 -39.22 -16.64
N GLU A 545 3.31 -40.08 -17.36
CA GLU A 545 2.72 -41.11 -18.24
C GLU A 545 1.89 -42.12 -17.43
N GLU A 546 2.42 -42.58 -16.30
CA GLU A 546 1.71 -43.50 -15.41
C GLU A 546 0.48 -42.84 -14.81
N PHE A 547 0.60 -41.58 -14.41
CA PHE A 547 -0.49 -40.78 -13.86
C PHE A 547 -1.62 -40.58 -14.88
N ILE A 548 -1.28 -40.18 -16.11
CA ILE A 548 -2.25 -40.02 -17.20
C ILE A 548 -2.95 -41.33 -17.51
N LYS A 549 -2.21 -42.44 -17.53
CA LYS A 549 -2.78 -43.79 -17.75
C LYS A 549 -3.79 -44.12 -16.65
N TYR A 550 -3.42 -43.92 -15.38
CA TYR A 550 -4.32 -44.19 -14.25
C TYR A 550 -5.59 -43.31 -14.30
N CYS A 551 -5.44 -42.03 -14.64
CA CYS A 551 -6.59 -41.13 -14.81
C CYS A 551 -7.52 -41.61 -15.95
N ASN A 552 -6.98 -42.08 -17.07
CA ASN A 552 -7.79 -42.64 -18.17
C ASN A 552 -8.53 -43.91 -17.80
N GLU A 553 -7.95 -44.76 -16.94
CA GLU A 553 -8.58 -46.01 -16.45
C GLU A 553 -9.73 -45.75 -15.48
N HIS A 554 -9.72 -44.54 -14.81
CA HIS A 554 -10.74 -44.14 -13.81
C HIS A 554 -11.64 -43.00 -14.29
N ASP A 555 -11.65 -42.70 -15.59
CA ASP A 555 -12.45 -41.62 -16.20
C ASP A 555 -12.18 -40.20 -15.62
N VAL A 556 -11.00 -39.98 -15.06
CA VAL A 556 -10.57 -38.68 -14.49
C VAL A 556 -9.97 -37.81 -15.59
N VAL A 557 -10.38 -36.56 -15.65
CA VAL A 557 -9.80 -35.54 -16.54
C VAL A 557 -8.49 -35.03 -15.94
N MET A 558 -7.43 -34.96 -16.75
CA MET A 558 -6.17 -34.33 -16.36
C MET A 558 -5.80 -33.19 -17.29
N VAL A 559 -5.50 -32.04 -16.70
CA VAL A 559 -5.06 -30.84 -17.40
C VAL A 559 -3.70 -30.39 -16.88
N PHE A 560 -2.78 -30.10 -17.81
CA PHE A 560 -1.50 -29.46 -17.50
C PHE A 560 -1.53 -28.00 -17.94
N THR A 561 -1.07 -27.12 -17.06
CA THR A 561 -1.07 -25.65 -17.29
C THR A 561 0.21 -25.17 -17.98
N GLY A 562 1.30 -25.92 -17.88
CA GLY A 562 2.61 -25.53 -18.39
C GLY A 562 3.24 -24.33 -17.69
N ILE A 563 2.72 -23.95 -16.52
CA ILE A 563 3.23 -22.85 -15.70
C ILE A 563 3.14 -23.22 -14.22
N THR A 564 4.17 -22.84 -13.47
CA THR A 564 4.27 -23.05 -12.03
C THR A 564 3.98 -21.73 -11.31
N HIS A 565 3.26 -21.81 -10.20
CA HIS A 565 2.88 -20.66 -9.37
C HIS A 565 3.48 -20.82 -7.96
N ILE A 566 4.72 -20.36 -7.76
CA ILE A 566 5.34 -20.39 -6.43
C ILE A 566 5.15 -19.04 -5.74
N SER A 567 4.54 -19.08 -4.56
CA SER A 567 4.31 -17.93 -3.68
C SER A 567 4.88 -18.19 -2.28
N TYR A 568 5.54 -17.21 -1.66
CA TYR A 568 6.18 -17.32 -0.34
C TYR A 568 5.42 -16.58 0.77
#